data_dcde399e44f3d87a03d9e077fc1c68bf
#
_entry.id   dcde399e44f3d87a03d9e077fc1c68bf
#
_cell.length_a   1.000
_cell.length_b   1.000
_cell.length_c   1.000
_cell.angle_alpha   90.00
_cell.angle_beta   90.00
_cell.angle_gamma   90.00
#
_symmetry.space_group_name_H-M   'P 1'
#
loop_
_entity.id
_entity.type
_entity.pdbx_description
1 polymer ?
#
loop_
_entity_poly.entity_id
_entity_poly.type
_entity_poly.pdbx_seq_one_letter_code
_entity_poly.pdbx_strand_id
1 'polypeptide(L)'
;MLNRLITSHKSLITDRYKKLYDAYIGDYPILHQANKEAYKPDNRVVVNFAKYIVDTFNGFFIGVPIKVSSKKKEIDDYINLLDKYNDQDDNNAELSKICSVFGKGYELYFNDDYGNLGITYLDPREGFMVYDESTVQKPRYFVTYQIVDEVMCGYIYDKTYKYEFNDKGGLHVFDGVEHGFNDIPATEFIENEERMSIFESTYSLINAYNKAMSEKANDVDYFADAYLKILGPKLEESDLVHIRENRTINFESMDGSGDGIVVDFMSKPNADATQENLINRLERLIFQNSMVANINDENFGTSSGIALRYKLLSMSNLAKAKERKFTSGMNRRYRVLFSNAITHRSENDWLEVEYKFTQNYPANLLEEAQTAAQLSGIVSHETQLSFISAVEDTNAEMERIKKEDENDMVETENRIFQNNEDSQNDEQ
;
A
#
# COMPACT_ATOMS: atom_id res chain seq x y z
N MET A 1 36.34 -1.52 1.47
CA MET A 1 35.15 -0.89 2.08
C MET A 1 33.89 -1.28 1.30
N LEU A 2 33.78 -1.02 0.02
CA LEU A 2 32.59 -1.27 -0.82
C LEU A 2 32.11 -2.73 -0.75
N ASN A 3 33.00 -3.72 -0.92
CA ASN A 3 32.65 -5.14 -0.81
C ASN A 3 31.98 -5.49 0.51
N ARG A 4 32.45 -4.93 1.64
CA ARG A 4 31.85 -5.18 2.95
C ARG A 4 30.43 -4.62 3.03
N LEU A 5 30.20 -3.40 2.48
CA LEU A 5 28.89 -2.78 2.46
C LEU A 5 27.91 -3.57 1.60
N ILE A 6 28.32 -3.98 0.41
CA ILE A 6 27.51 -4.81 -0.49
C ILE A 6 27.20 -6.15 0.13
N THR A 7 28.18 -6.82 0.78
CA THR A 7 27.95 -8.08 1.48
C THR A 7 26.92 -7.93 2.60
N SER A 8 27.04 -6.89 3.42
CA SER A 8 26.05 -6.59 4.47
C SER A 8 24.67 -6.32 3.89
N HIS A 9 24.59 -5.60 2.76
CA HIS A 9 23.32 -5.34 2.09
C HIS A 9 22.71 -6.61 1.48
N LYS A 10 23.50 -7.50 0.87
CA LYS A 10 23.03 -8.81 0.37
C LYS A 10 22.48 -9.67 1.50
N SER A 11 23.12 -9.68 2.69
CA SER A 11 22.56 -10.35 3.88
C SER A 11 21.20 -9.78 4.25
N LEU A 12 21.08 -8.46 4.31
CA LEU A 12 19.79 -7.78 4.61
C LEU A 12 18.70 -8.12 3.59
N ILE A 13 19.05 -8.20 2.29
CA ILE A 13 18.12 -8.63 1.24
C ILE A 13 17.62 -10.04 1.53
N THR A 14 18.53 -10.99 1.80
CA THR A 14 18.19 -12.40 2.04
C THR A 14 17.38 -12.58 3.33
N ASP A 15 17.84 -11.96 4.41
CA ASP A 15 17.30 -12.21 5.75
C ASP A 15 15.97 -11.47 6.01
N ARG A 16 15.76 -10.32 5.36
CA ARG A 16 14.60 -9.48 5.63
C ARG A 16 13.79 -9.09 4.39
N TYR A 17 14.40 -8.46 3.38
CA TYR A 17 13.63 -7.90 2.28
C TYR A 17 12.97 -8.97 1.42
N LYS A 18 13.66 -10.09 1.18
CA LYS A 18 13.05 -11.25 0.49
C LYS A 18 11.81 -11.73 1.23
N LYS A 19 11.89 -11.94 2.53
CA LYS A 19 10.78 -12.37 3.37
C LYS A 19 9.57 -11.42 3.32
N LEU A 20 9.82 -10.10 3.33
CA LEU A 20 8.77 -9.09 3.25
C LEU A 20 8.12 -9.09 1.86
N TYR A 21 8.93 -9.20 0.82
CA TYR A 21 8.43 -9.27 -0.55
C TYR A 21 7.63 -10.55 -0.81
N ASP A 22 8.16 -11.70 -0.40
CA ASP A 22 7.48 -12.99 -0.52
C ASP A 22 6.10 -12.92 0.17
N ALA A 23 6.03 -12.35 1.37
CA ALA A 23 4.75 -12.14 2.05
C ALA A 23 3.79 -11.24 1.27
N TYR A 24 4.28 -10.13 0.69
CA TYR A 24 3.47 -9.23 -0.10
C TYR A 24 2.89 -9.91 -1.36
N ILE A 25 3.68 -10.73 -2.06
CA ILE A 25 3.20 -11.47 -3.24
C ILE A 25 2.43 -12.74 -2.91
N GLY A 26 2.29 -13.12 -1.62
CA GLY A 26 1.54 -14.31 -1.19
C GLY A 26 2.37 -15.57 -1.12
N ASP A 27 3.68 -15.49 -1.25
CA ASP A 27 4.60 -16.63 -1.15
C ASP A 27 5.02 -16.87 0.31
N TYR A 28 4.16 -17.58 1.05
CA TYR A 28 4.33 -17.83 2.46
C TYR A 28 5.04 -19.18 2.74
N PRO A 29 5.75 -19.29 3.90
CA PRO A 29 6.49 -20.50 4.27
C PRO A 29 5.65 -21.79 4.27
N ILE A 30 4.33 -21.69 4.47
CA ILE A 30 3.45 -22.86 4.46
C ILE A 30 3.41 -23.55 3.09
N LEU A 31 3.58 -22.80 2.00
CA LEU A 31 3.60 -23.33 0.63
C LEU A 31 4.84 -24.20 0.37
N HIS A 32 5.92 -23.95 1.10
CA HIS A 32 7.24 -24.59 0.93
C HIS A 32 7.54 -25.66 1.98
N GLN A 33 6.57 -26.02 2.82
CA GLN A 33 6.75 -27.09 3.79
C GLN A 33 6.88 -28.45 3.10
N ALA A 34 7.57 -29.40 3.74
CA ALA A 34 7.63 -30.77 3.26
C ALA A 34 6.21 -31.35 3.12
N ASN A 35 6.00 -32.15 2.07
CA ASN A 35 4.71 -32.80 1.86
C ASN A 35 4.39 -33.73 3.04
N LYS A 36 3.12 -33.74 3.45
CA LYS A 36 2.63 -34.70 4.42
C LYS A 36 2.65 -36.14 3.82
N GLU A 37 2.49 -37.13 4.65
CA GLU A 37 2.37 -38.52 4.20
C GLU A 37 1.15 -38.66 3.26
N ALA A 38 1.27 -39.52 2.24
CA ALA A 38 0.31 -39.59 1.12
C ALA A 38 -1.17 -39.84 1.54
N TYR A 39 -1.41 -40.37 2.72
CA TYR A 39 -2.76 -40.64 3.25
C TYR A 39 -3.32 -39.47 4.08
N LYS A 40 -2.55 -38.42 4.29
CA LYS A 40 -2.97 -37.22 5.05
C LYS A 40 -3.30 -36.08 4.10
N PRO A 41 -4.41 -35.38 4.28
CA PRO A 41 -4.69 -34.15 3.55
C PRO A 41 -3.56 -33.12 3.74
N ASP A 42 -3.16 -32.47 2.65
CA ASP A 42 -2.08 -31.47 2.65
C ASP A 42 -2.53 -30.20 1.95
N ASN A 43 -3.61 -29.61 2.45
CA ASN A 43 -4.11 -28.34 2.00
C ASN A 43 -3.20 -27.20 2.51
N ARG A 44 -2.79 -26.33 1.62
CA ARG A 44 -1.95 -25.17 1.92
C ARG A 44 -2.68 -23.90 1.50
N VAL A 45 -3.45 -23.37 2.43
CA VAL A 45 -4.30 -22.19 2.21
C VAL A 45 -3.52 -20.95 2.65
N VAL A 46 -3.46 -19.96 1.76
CA VAL A 46 -2.85 -18.66 2.03
C VAL A 46 -3.90 -17.58 1.89
N VAL A 47 -4.08 -16.78 2.95
CA VAL A 47 -4.79 -15.51 2.92
C VAL A 47 -3.76 -14.39 2.96
N ASN A 48 -3.67 -13.61 1.89
CA ASN A 48 -2.62 -12.62 1.75
C ASN A 48 -2.96 -11.30 2.44
N PHE A 49 -2.92 -11.30 3.77
CA PHE A 49 -3.11 -10.09 4.56
C PHE A 49 -2.03 -9.03 4.33
N ALA A 50 -0.79 -9.44 4.05
CA ALA A 50 0.29 -8.48 3.79
C ALA A 50 -0.04 -7.58 2.60
N LYS A 51 -0.49 -8.17 1.49
CA LYS A 51 -0.94 -7.42 0.30
C LYS A 51 -2.16 -6.56 0.62
N TYR A 52 -3.15 -7.12 1.30
CA TYR A 52 -4.35 -6.36 1.69
C TYR A 52 -3.99 -5.12 2.52
N ILE A 53 -3.15 -5.26 3.53
CA ILE A 53 -2.72 -4.16 4.41
C ILE A 53 -2.00 -3.08 3.61
N VAL A 54 -1.03 -3.47 2.77
CA VAL A 54 -0.24 -2.54 1.96
C VAL A 54 -1.13 -1.79 0.98
N ASP A 55 -1.91 -2.50 0.17
CA ASP A 55 -2.69 -1.91 -0.92
C ASP A 55 -3.83 -1.03 -0.36
N THR A 56 -4.49 -1.48 0.71
CA THR A 56 -5.55 -0.69 1.38
C THR A 56 -4.97 0.60 1.98
N PHE A 57 -3.85 0.49 2.68
CA PHE A 57 -3.22 1.67 3.28
C PHE A 57 -2.65 2.62 2.23
N ASN A 58 -2.02 2.10 1.18
CA ASN A 58 -1.48 2.93 0.09
C ASN A 58 -2.60 3.66 -0.64
N GLY A 59 -3.72 2.98 -0.95
CA GLY A 59 -4.90 3.61 -1.53
C GLY A 59 -5.55 4.67 -0.63
N PHE A 60 -5.48 4.50 0.70
CA PHE A 60 -5.96 5.50 1.66
C PHE A 60 -5.02 6.70 1.76
N PHE A 61 -3.70 6.48 1.79
CA PHE A 61 -2.68 7.52 1.99
C PHE A 61 -2.45 8.38 0.75
N ILE A 62 -2.33 7.76 -0.43
CA ILE A 62 -1.91 8.40 -1.67
C ILE A 62 -2.82 8.08 -2.87
N GLY A 63 -4.00 7.51 -2.61
CA GLY A 63 -4.99 7.26 -3.67
C GLY A 63 -5.53 8.54 -4.31
N VAL A 64 -5.40 9.68 -3.63
CA VAL A 64 -5.50 11.01 -4.21
C VAL A 64 -4.08 11.54 -4.37
N PRO A 65 -3.65 11.97 -5.57
CA PRO A 65 -2.31 12.49 -5.82
C PRO A 65 -1.92 13.62 -4.86
N ILE A 66 -0.64 13.68 -4.49
CA ILE A 66 -0.11 14.74 -3.62
C ILE A 66 -0.08 16.04 -4.44
N LYS A 67 -0.82 17.05 -4.00
CA LYS A 67 -0.72 18.36 -4.63
C LYS A 67 0.57 19.04 -4.17
N VAL A 68 1.47 19.28 -5.11
CA VAL A 68 2.71 20.05 -4.91
C VAL A 68 2.51 21.41 -5.55
N SER A 69 2.81 22.50 -4.84
CA SER A 69 2.59 23.84 -5.35
C SER A 69 3.56 24.86 -4.76
N SER A 70 3.66 26.01 -5.37
CA SER A 70 4.42 27.16 -4.86
C SER A 70 3.63 28.45 -5.07
N LYS A 71 3.78 29.40 -4.14
CA LYS A 71 3.24 30.78 -4.32
C LYS A 71 3.98 31.55 -5.41
N LYS A 72 5.22 31.17 -5.71
CA LYS A 72 5.99 31.75 -6.81
C LYS A 72 5.65 31.02 -8.10
N LYS A 73 4.97 31.71 -9.02
CA LYS A 73 4.47 31.14 -10.27
C LYS A 73 5.56 30.41 -11.08
N GLU A 74 6.78 30.96 -11.15
CA GLU A 74 7.88 30.37 -11.89
C GLU A 74 8.33 29.02 -11.31
N ILE A 75 8.25 28.84 -9.98
CA ILE A 75 8.55 27.57 -9.31
C ILE A 75 7.41 26.60 -9.53
N ASP A 76 6.17 27.07 -9.41
CA ASP A 76 4.96 26.27 -9.61
C ASP A 76 4.88 25.71 -11.04
N ASP A 77 5.08 26.57 -12.05
CA ASP A 77 5.13 26.15 -13.46
C ASP A 77 6.22 25.11 -13.72
N TYR A 78 7.40 25.26 -13.08
CA TYR A 78 8.50 24.31 -13.23
C TYR A 78 8.19 22.97 -12.55
N ILE A 79 7.61 22.97 -11.35
CA ILE A 79 7.17 21.74 -10.65
C ILE A 79 6.16 20.98 -11.51
N ASN A 80 5.15 21.67 -12.03
CA ASN A 80 4.13 21.08 -12.90
C ASN A 80 4.74 20.44 -14.18
N LEU A 81 5.76 21.07 -14.75
CA LEU A 81 6.50 20.51 -15.88
C LEU A 81 7.26 19.25 -15.49
N LEU A 82 8.01 19.31 -14.38
CA LEU A 82 8.80 18.21 -13.84
C LEU A 82 7.94 16.99 -13.51
N ASP A 83 6.80 17.22 -12.84
CA ASP A 83 5.87 16.17 -12.44
C ASP A 83 5.26 15.47 -13.66
N LYS A 84 4.86 16.23 -14.69
CA LYS A 84 4.37 15.65 -15.95
C LYS A 84 5.44 14.90 -16.72
N TYR A 85 6.67 15.41 -16.72
CA TYR A 85 7.78 14.79 -17.44
C TYR A 85 8.17 13.44 -16.85
N ASN A 86 8.01 13.28 -15.54
CA ASN A 86 8.41 12.08 -14.80
C ASN A 86 7.25 11.18 -14.37
N ASP A 87 6.00 11.43 -14.77
CA ASP A 87 4.83 10.72 -14.28
C ASP A 87 4.81 10.63 -12.73
N GLN A 88 5.07 11.78 -12.08
CA GLN A 88 5.44 11.81 -10.67
C GLN A 88 4.32 11.34 -9.72
N ASP A 89 3.07 11.42 -10.14
CA ASP A 89 1.94 10.91 -9.36
C ASP A 89 2.01 9.38 -9.23
N ASP A 90 2.28 8.68 -10.32
CA ASP A 90 2.49 7.23 -10.32
C ASP A 90 3.75 6.85 -9.54
N ASN A 91 4.87 7.55 -9.80
CA ASN A 91 6.13 7.34 -9.08
C ASN A 91 5.96 7.50 -7.56
N ASN A 92 5.20 8.51 -7.10
CA ASN A 92 4.91 8.71 -5.68
C ASN A 92 4.09 7.57 -5.10
N ALA A 93 3.10 7.05 -5.84
CA ALA A 93 2.25 5.95 -5.41
C ALA A 93 3.06 4.63 -5.28
N GLU A 94 3.90 4.32 -6.27
CA GLU A 94 4.78 3.16 -6.27
C GLU A 94 5.85 3.27 -5.17
N LEU A 95 6.48 4.43 -5.01
CA LEU A 95 7.46 4.69 -3.94
C LEU A 95 6.82 4.52 -2.55
N SER A 96 5.61 5.03 -2.37
CA SER A 96 4.86 4.86 -1.12
C SER A 96 4.54 3.40 -0.83
N LYS A 97 4.16 2.62 -1.85
CA LYS A 97 3.94 1.17 -1.75
C LYS A 97 5.23 0.44 -1.38
N ILE A 98 6.36 0.76 -2.01
CA ILE A 98 7.68 0.22 -1.69
C ILE A 98 8.04 0.51 -0.22
N CYS A 99 7.81 1.73 0.26
CA CYS A 99 8.01 2.07 1.66
C CYS A 99 7.14 1.21 2.58
N SER A 100 5.86 0.99 2.24
CA SER A 100 4.96 0.15 3.03
C SER A 100 5.39 -1.32 3.06
N VAL A 101 5.95 -1.85 1.95
CA VAL A 101 6.43 -3.24 1.87
C VAL A 101 7.74 -3.44 2.62
N PHE A 102 8.73 -2.57 2.42
CA PHE A 102 10.09 -2.77 2.91
C PHE A 102 10.47 -1.92 4.12
N GLY A 103 9.64 -0.93 4.47
CA GLY A 103 9.91 0.09 5.47
C GLY A 103 10.65 1.31 4.93
N LYS A 104 11.17 1.23 3.70
CA LYS A 104 11.83 2.33 2.99
C LYS A 104 11.90 2.06 1.49
N GLY A 105 12.13 3.13 0.73
CA GLY A 105 12.41 3.13 -0.69
C GLY A 105 13.36 4.26 -1.04
N TYR A 106 13.80 4.31 -2.27
CA TYR A 106 14.72 5.34 -2.73
C TYR A 106 14.20 6.00 -3.99
N GLU A 107 14.56 7.27 -4.17
CA GLU A 107 14.56 7.94 -5.46
C GLU A 107 15.98 8.21 -5.90
N LEU A 108 16.20 8.15 -7.20
CA LEU A 108 17.43 8.52 -7.87
C LEU A 108 17.12 9.59 -8.91
N TYR A 109 17.93 10.64 -8.93
CA TYR A 109 17.83 11.76 -9.87
C TYR A 109 18.96 11.70 -10.88
N PHE A 110 18.65 12.01 -12.13
CA PHE A 110 19.63 11.99 -13.21
C PHE A 110 19.28 13.03 -14.27
N ASN A 111 20.28 13.37 -15.06
CA ASN A 111 20.04 14.13 -16.28
C ASN A 111 19.91 13.16 -17.44
N ASP A 112 18.86 13.31 -18.24
CA ASP A 112 18.69 12.52 -19.45
C ASP A 112 19.56 13.05 -20.61
N ASP A 113 19.55 12.32 -21.74
CA ASP A 113 20.32 12.67 -22.93
C ASP A 113 19.85 13.99 -23.60
N TYR A 114 18.68 14.49 -23.22
CA TYR A 114 18.10 15.74 -23.73
C TYR A 114 18.33 16.92 -22.78
N GLY A 115 18.95 16.68 -21.63
CA GLY A 115 19.20 17.71 -20.62
C GLY A 115 18.02 17.98 -19.69
N ASN A 116 17.03 17.08 -19.61
CA ASN A 116 15.95 17.18 -18.63
C ASN A 116 16.30 16.42 -17.36
N LEU A 117 15.68 16.80 -16.25
CA LEU A 117 15.78 16.07 -14.99
C LEU A 117 14.85 14.86 -14.97
N GLY A 118 15.44 13.68 -14.82
CA GLY A 118 14.73 12.42 -14.59
C GLY A 118 14.67 12.08 -13.11
N ILE A 119 13.54 11.49 -12.69
CA ILE A 119 13.30 10.94 -11.37
C ILE A 119 12.88 9.49 -11.55
N THR A 120 13.54 8.57 -10.85
CA THR A 120 13.14 7.16 -10.82
C THR A 120 13.13 6.66 -9.40
N TYR A 121 12.23 5.72 -9.10
CA TYR A 121 12.19 5.05 -7.80
C TYR A 121 12.92 3.71 -7.84
N LEU A 122 13.44 3.30 -6.71
CA LEU A 122 14.16 2.05 -6.51
C LEU A 122 13.71 1.40 -5.21
N ASP A 123 13.54 0.10 -5.25
CA ASP A 123 13.33 -0.63 -4.01
C ASP A 123 14.67 -0.88 -3.28
N PRO A 124 14.63 -1.15 -1.96
CA PRO A 124 15.86 -1.30 -1.20
C PRO A 124 16.64 -2.58 -1.49
N ARG A 125 16.23 -3.42 -2.44
CA ARG A 125 17.02 -4.57 -2.94
C ARG A 125 17.97 -4.16 -4.06
N GLU A 126 17.68 -3.03 -4.72
CA GLU A 126 18.43 -2.52 -5.88
C GLU A 126 19.54 -1.53 -5.50
N GLY A 127 19.45 -0.97 -4.28
CA GLY A 127 20.44 -0.01 -3.82
C GLY A 127 20.31 0.33 -2.34
N PHE A 128 21.30 1.06 -1.85
CA PHE A 128 21.34 1.50 -0.46
C PHE A 128 22.10 2.81 -0.29
N MET A 129 21.66 3.58 0.72
CA MET A 129 22.32 4.80 1.16
C MET A 129 23.36 4.50 2.24
N VAL A 130 24.51 5.12 2.14
CA VAL A 130 25.58 5.09 3.15
C VAL A 130 25.61 6.43 3.86
N TYR A 131 25.46 6.41 5.16
CA TYR A 131 25.49 7.61 6.01
C TYR A 131 26.85 7.78 6.69
N ASP A 132 27.15 8.99 7.11
CA ASP A 132 28.31 9.25 7.98
C ASP A 132 28.05 8.78 9.41
N GLU A 133 29.10 8.75 10.23
CA GLU A 133 29.05 8.32 11.63
C GLU A 133 28.62 9.45 12.58
N SER A 134 28.20 10.60 12.04
CA SER A 134 27.73 11.72 12.85
C SER A 134 26.34 11.46 13.45
N THR A 135 25.99 12.14 14.52
CA THR A 135 24.64 12.10 15.12
C THR A 135 23.55 12.51 14.11
N VAL A 136 23.89 13.36 13.15
CA VAL A 136 22.95 13.84 12.12
C VAL A 136 22.76 12.83 11.00
N GLN A 137 23.66 11.84 10.86
CA GLN A 137 23.62 10.80 9.81
C GLN A 137 23.45 11.38 8.40
N LYS A 138 24.39 12.21 7.97
CA LYS A 138 24.34 12.79 6.61
C LYS A 138 24.66 11.72 5.58
N PRO A 139 23.90 11.64 4.47
CA PRO A 139 24.24 10.79 3.32
C PRO A 139 25.64 11.09 2.81
N ARG A 140 26.44 10.04 2.55
CA ARG A 140 27.78 10.13 1.98
C ARG A 140 27.90 9.50 0.61
N TYR A 141 27.23 8.37 0.41
CA TYR A 141 27.19 7.66 -0.87
C TYR A 141 25.81 7.02 -1.05
N PHE A 142 25.40 6.95 -2.30
CA PHE A 142 24.32 6.06 -2.71
C PHE A 142 24.90 5.01 -3.65
N VAL A 143 24.57 3.74 -3.43
CA VAL A 143 25.10 2.62 -4.19
C VAL A 143 23.95 1.85 -4.79
N THR A 144 23.97 1.68 -6.12
CA THR A 144 23.06 0.77 -6.83
C THR A 144 23.86 -0.36 -7.45
N TYR A 145 23.29 -1.58 -7.51
CA TYR A 145 23.95 -2.69 -8.19
C TYR A 145 22.94 -3.74 -8.63
N GLN A 146 23.35 -4.47 -9.64
CA GLN A 146 22.63 -5.62 -10.20
C GLN A 146 23.62 -6.72 -10.59
N ILE A 147 23.11 -7.92 -10.83
CA ILE A 147 23.91 -9.05 -11.33
C ILE A 147 23.47 -9.29 -12.77
N VAL A 148 24.38 -9.14 -13.71
CA VAL A 148 24.19 -9.40 -15.14
C VAL A 148 25.24 -10.41 -15.57
N ASP A 149 24.81 -11.54 -16.11
CA ASP A 149 25.71 -12.64 -16.56
C ASP A 149 26.74 -13.05 -15.50
N GLU A 150 26.28 -13.25 -14.25
CA GLU A 150 27.09 -13.59 -13.08
C GLU A 150 28.09 -12.52 -12.63
N VAL A 151 28.14 -11.38 -13.30
CA VAL A 151 28.97 -10.23 -12.92
C VAL A 151 28.13 -9.21 -12.19
N MET A 152 28.57 -8.82 -11.00
CA MET A 152 27.96 -7.70 -10.29
C MET A 152 28.47 -6.40 -10.89
N CYS A 153 27.55 -5.55 -11.35
CA CYS A 153 27.84 -4.22 -11.84
C CYS A 153 26.91 -3.18 -11.20
N GLY A 154 27.32 -1.94 -11.14
CA GLY A 154 26.51 -0.88 -10.54
C GLY A 154 27.20 0.48 -10.52
N TYR A 155 26.60 1.37 -9.74
CA TYR A 155 27.05 2.75 -9.64
C TYR A 155 27.19 3.18 -8.18
N ILE A 156 28.16 4.03 -7.93
CA ILE A 156 28.35 4.74 -6.66
C ILE A 156 28.19 6.23 -6.96
N TYR A 157 27.33 6.86 -6.19
CA TYR A 157 27.12 8.30 -6.26
C TYR A 157 27.65 8.93 -4.97
N ASP A 158 28.55 9.88 -5.10
CA ASP A 158 28.93 10.78 -4.01
C ASP A 158 28.27 12.15 -4.20
N LYS A 159 28.80 13.18 -3.57
CA LYS A 159 28.25 14.53 -3.64
C LYS A 159 28.39 15.16 -5.06
N THR A 160 29.34 14.71 -5.87
CA THR A 160 29.74 15.37 -7.13
C THR A 160 29.80 14.39 -8.29
N TYR A 161 30.27 13.16 -8.02
CA TYR A 161 30.59 12.19 -9.05
C TYR A 161 29.73 10.93 -8.98
N LYS A 162 29.46 10.36 -10.16
CA LYS A 162 28.96 9.02 -10.39
C LYS A 162 30.11 8.15 -10.85
N TYR A 163 30.37 7.03 -10.14
CA TYR A 163 31.39 6.05 -10.47
C TYR A 163 30.71 4.75 -10.89
N GLU A 164 31.13 4.19 -12.01
CA GLU A 164 30.75 2.83 -12.38
C GLU A 164 31.65 1.83 -11.67
N PHE A 165 31.15 0.64 -11.35
CA PHE A 165 31.95 -0.46 -10.84
C PHE A 165 31.46 -1.82 -11.35
N ASN A 166 32.37 -2.80 -11.41
CA ASN A 166 32.03 -4.20 -11.61
C ASN A 166 32.98 -5.11 -10.81
N ASP A 167 32.65 -6.40 -10.71
CA ASP A 167 33.45 -7.42 -10.02
C ASP A 167 34.06 -8.47 -10.97
N LYS A 168 34.17 -8.18 -12.26
CA LYS A 168 34.78 -9.08 -13.25
C LYS A 168 36.26 -9.25 -12.97
N GLY A 169 36.61 -10.41 -12.39
CA GLY A 169 38.01 -10.70 -11.99
C GLY A 169 38.49 -9.97 -10.73
N GLY A 170 37.55 -9.39 -9.96
CA GLY A 170 37.76 -8.59 -8.77
C GLY A 170 37.01 -7.27 -8.85
N LEU A 171 36.83 -6.60 -7.70
CA LEU A 171 36.10 -5.34 -7.67
C LEU A 171 36.93 -4.23 -8.32
N HIS A 172 36.44 -3.68 -9.40
CA HIS A 172 36.99 -2.53 -10.12
C HIS A 172 36.02 -1.37 -10.03
N VAL A 173 36.52 -0.18 -9.70
CA VAL A 173 35.77 1.10 -9.73
C VAL A 173 36.44 1.96 -10.79
N PHE A 174 35.66 2.48 -11.73
CA PHE A 174 36.12 3.30 -12.83
C PHE A 174 36.22 4.80 -12.45
N ASP A 175 36.74 5.61 -13.33
CA ASP A 175 36.81 7.06 -13.12
C ASP A 175 35.42 7.67 -12.99
N GLY A 176 35.30 8.68 -12.14
CA GLY A 176 34.02 9.34 -11.86
C GLY A 176 33.64 10.34 -12.96
N VAL A 177 32.35 10.40 -13.26
CA VAL A 177 31.74 11.39 -14.13
C VAL A 177 30.90 12.34 -13.29
N GLU A 178 31.02 13.64 -13.48
CA GLU A 178 30.20 14.62 -12.77
C GLU A 178 28.73 14.45 -13.12
N HIS A 179 27.86 14.38 -12.10
CA HIS A 179 26.42 14.21 -12.30
C HIS A 179 25.62 15.53 -12.29
N GLY A 180 26.27 16.66 -11.98
CA GLY A 180 25.67 17.99 -12.05
C GLY A 180 24.84 18.45 -10.87
N PHE A 181 24.63 17.60 -9.86
CA PHE A 181 23.98 17.98 -8.60
C PHE A 181 25.01 18.39 -7.54
N ASN A 182 24.60 19.26 -6.59
CA ASN A 182 25.45 19.70 -5.48
C ASN A 182 25.36 18.83 -4.22
N ASP A 183 24.61 17.72 -4.29
CA ASP A 183 24.44 16.72 -3.22
C ASP A 183 24.31 15.34 -3.88
N ILE A 184 24.28 14.26 -3.08
CA ILE A 184 24.01 12.92 -3.58
C ILE A 184 22.66 12.91 -4.29
N PRO A 185 22.60 12.51 -5.58
CA PRO A 185 21.39 12.56 -6.38
C PRO A 185 20.41 11.43 -6.05
N ALA A 186 20.20 11.17 -4.76
CA ALA A 186 19.27 10.16 -4.28
C ALA A 186 18.66 10.57 -2.95
N THR A 187 17.42 10.14 -2.72
CA THR A 187 16.69 10.36 -1.46
C THR A 187 16.15 9.06 -0.91
N GLU A 188 16.36 8.80 0.39
CA GLU A 188 15.68 7.74 1.12
C GLU A 188 14.32 8.23 1.59
N PHE A 189 13.26 7.54 1.22
CA PHE A 189 11.91 7.69 1.76
C PHE A 189 11.67 6.57 2.76
N ILE A 190 11.07 6.87 3.90
CA ILE A 190 10.86 5.89 4.97
C ILE A 190 9.40 5.83 5.38
N GLU A 191 8.93 4.63 5.71
CA GLU A 191 7.58 4.40 6.24
C GLU A 191 7.42 4.99 7.63
N ASN A 192 8.40 4.72 8.48
CA ASN A 192 8.50 5.15 9.87
C ASN A 192 9.98 5.30 10.25
N GLU A 193 10.25 5.83 11.46
CA GLU A 193 11.62 6.04 11.94
C GLU A 193 12.42 4.74 12.04
N GLU A 194 11.76 3.67 12.41
CA GLU A 194 12.34 2.33 12.58
C GLU A 194 12.60 1.63 11.24
N ARG A 195 12.12 2.20 10.13
CA ARG A 195 12.18 1.60 8.78
C ARG A 195 11.53 0.21 8.73
N MET A 196 10.44 0.04 9.48
CA MET A 196 9.67 -1.20 9.49
C MET A 196 8.57 -1.17 8.42
N SER A 197 8.33 -2.33 7.81
CA SER A 197 7.16 -2.54 6.95
C SER A 197 5.87 -2.36 7.75
N ILE A 198 4.82 -1.88 7.08
CA ILE A 198 3.52 -1.65 7.70
C ILE A 198 2.89 -2.94 8.28
N PHE A 199 3.22 -4.11 7.72
CA PHE A 199 2.71 -5.41 8.18
C PHE A 199 3.75 -6.24 8.96
N GLU A 200 5.00 -5.77 9.11
CA GLU A 200 6.09 -6.54 9.70
C GLU A 200 5.79 -7.01 11.13
N SER A 201 5.12 -6.16 11.92
CA SER A 201 4.69 -6.49 13.28
C SER A 201 3.61 -7.58 13.32
N THR A 202 2.85 -7.77 12.24
CA THR A 202 1.77 -8.76 12.14
C THR A 202 2.18 -10.03 11.41
N TYR A 203 3.40 -10.10 10.87
CA TYR A 203 3.86 -11.21 10.05
C TYR A 203 3.73 -12.58 10.73
N SER A 204 4.02 -12.68 12.02
CA SER A 204 3.87 -13.93 12.78
C SER A 204 2.40 -14.33 12.95
N LEU A 205 1.49 -13.36 13.11
CA LEU A 205 0.05 -13.60 13.20
C LEU A 205 -0.51 -14.08 11.86
N ILE A 206 -0.05 -13.49 10.74
CA ILE A 206 -0.45 -13.90 9.39
C ILE A 206 -0.03 -15.35 9.13
N ASN A 207 1.20 -15.73 9.50
CA ASN A 207 1.65 -17.11 9.36
C ASN A 207 0.83 -18.08 10.23
N ALA A 208 0.50 -17.69 11.47
CA ALA A 208 -0.35 -18.49 12.36
C ALA A 208 -1.78 -18.65 11.80
N TYR A 209 -2.32 -17.59 11.20
CA TYR A 209 -3.62 -17.62 10.54
C TYR A 209 -3.62 -18.58 9.35
N ASN A 210 -2.64 -18.46 8.44
CA ASN A 210 -2.53 -19.33 7.27
C ASN A 210 -2.35 -20.80 7.67
N LYS A 211 -1.60 -21.08 8.75
CA LYS A 211 -1.49 -22.42 9.31
C LYS A 211 -2.83 -22.93 9.86
N ALA A 212 -3.55 -22.13 10.64
CA ALA A 212 -4.85 -22.51 11.21
C ALA A 212 -5.89 -22.78 10.12
N MET A 213 -5.94 -21.94 9.08
CA MET A 213 -6.81 -22.14 7.91
C MET A 213 -6.48 -23.42 7.15
N SER A 214 -5.20 -23.71 6.95
CA SER A 214 -4.75 -24.92 6.26
C SER A 214 -5.08 -26.18 7.04
N GLU A 215 -4.90 -26.17 8.37
CA GLU A 215 -5.27 -27.31 9.20
C GLU A 215 -6.79 -27.49 9.26
N LYS A 216 -7.56 -26.40 9.26
CA LYS A 216 -9.02 -26.50 9.16
C LYS A 216 -9.47 -27.10 7.84
N ALA A 217 -8.86 -26.70 6.71
CA ALA A 217 -9.13 -27.30 5.41
C ALA A 217 -8.76 -28.80 5.38
N ASN A 218 -7.62 -29.17 5.97
CA ASN A 218 -7.22 -30.56 6.11
C ASN A 218 -8.21 -31.38 6.96
N ASP A 219 -8.73 -30.77 8.04
CA ASP A 219 -9.71 -31.41 8.88
C ASP A 219 -11.04 -31.65 8.13
N VAL A 220 -11.48 -30.69 7.31
CA VAL A 220 -12.68 -30.85 6.48
C VAL A 220 -12.50 -32.03 5.50
N ASP A 221 -11.37 -32.10 4.80
CA ASP A 221 -11.08 -33.19 3.85
C ASP A 221 -10.97 -34.54 4.56
N TYR A 222 -10.30 -34.58 5.71
CA TYR A 222 -10.14 -35.81 6.48
C TYR A 222 -11.47 -36.37 6.97
N PHE A 223 -12.44 -35.51 7.35
CA PHE A 223 -13.75 -35.91 7.85
C PHE A 223 -14.84 -35.95 6.78
N ALA A 224 -14.58 -35.43 5.56
CA ALA A 224 -15.47 -35.64 4.42
C ALA A 224 -15.63 -37.14 4.08
N ASP A 225 -14.58 -37.93 4.35
CA ASP A 225 -14.55 -39.38 4.28
C ASP A 225 -14.85 -39.94 5.70
N ALA A 226 -16.03 -39.68 6.22
CA ALA A 226 -16.42 -40.15 7.56
C ALA A 226 -16.19 -41.66 7.70
N TYR A 227 -15.34 -42.07 8.67
CA TYR A 227 -15.10 -43.47 8.94
C TYR A 227 -16.33 -44.08 9.58
N LEU A 228 -16.86 -45.11 8.92
CA LEU A 228 -17.92 -45.93 9.48
C LEU A 228 -17.35 -46.88 10.53
N LYS A 229 -17.75 -46.71 11.78
CA LYS A 229 -17.38 -47.56 12.87
C LYS A 229 -18.42 -48.67 13.00
N ILE A 230 -18.01 -49.90 12.77
CA ILE A 230 -18.85 -51.06 12.95
C ILE A 230 -18.27 -51.90 14.10
N LEU A 231 -19.04 -52.04 15.15
CA LEU A 231 -18.75 -52.94 16.27
C LEU A 231 -19.71 -54.11 16.17
N GLY A 232 -19.17 -55.30 15.94
CA GLY A 232 -19.97 -56.50 15.73
C GLY A 232 -19.22 -57.55 14.90
N PRO A 233 -19.91 -58.33 14.07
CA PRO A 233 -19.31 -59.38 13.26
C PRO A 233 -18.32 -58.81 12.25
N LYS A 234 -17.30 -59.59 11.87
CA LYS A 234 -16.34 -59.22 10.87
C LYS A 234 -17.02 -59.17 9.50
N LEU A 235 -16.91 -58.03 8.85
CA LEU A 235 -17.39 -57.82 7.47
C LEU A 235 -16.50 -58.48 6.49
N GLU A 236 -17.04 -59.09 5.45
CA GLU A 236 -16.35 -59.60 4.29
C GLU A 236 -16.20 -58.48 3.24
N GLU A 237 -15.28 -58.63 2.29
CA GLU A 237 -14.98 -57.64 1.27
C GLU A 237 -16.20 -57.33 0.37
N SER A 238 -17.06 -58.36 0.15
CA SER A 238 -18.36 -58.24 -0.54
C SER A 238 -19.33 -57.30 0.17
N ASP A 239 -19.35 -57.29 1.50
CA ASP A 239 -20.23 -56.48 2.30
C ASP A 239 -19.84 -54.98 2.22
N LEU A 240 -18.52 -54.75 2.19
CA LEU A 240 -17.96 -53.40 2.01
C LEU A 240 -18.32 -52.77 0.65
N VAL A 241 -18.31 -53.57 -0.41
CA VAL A 241 -18.72 -53.18 -1.75
C VAL A 241 -20.20 -52.83 -1.76
N HIS A 242 -21.04 -53.67 -1.16
CA HIS A 242 -22.49 -53.45 -1.05
C HIS A 242 -22.85 -52.19 -0.28
N ILE A 243 -22.16 -51.95 0.82
CA ILE A 243 -22.33 -50.71 1.61
C ILE A 243 -22.01 -49.48 0.77
N ARG A 244 -20.94 -49.55 -0.02
CA ARG A 244 -20.50 -48.45 -0.86
C ARG A 244 -21.46 -48.17 -2.02
N GLU A 245 -21.96 -49.20 -2.67
CA GLU A 245 -22.87 -49.05 -3.84
C GLU A 245 -24.28 -48.64 -3.43
N ASN A 246 -24.85 -49.27 -2.37
CA ASN A 246 -26.22 -49.04 -1.98
C ASN A 246 -26.42 -47.97 -0.86
N ARG A 247 -25.30 -47.47 -0.30
CA ARG A 247 -25.31 -46.51 0.83
C ARG A 247 -26.18 -46.95 2.02
N THR A 248 -26.38 -48.26 2.15
CA THR A 248 -27.27 -48.86 3.15
C THR A 248 -26.52 -49.99 3.85
N ILE A 249 -26.63 -50.04 5.17
CA ILE A 249 -26.10 -51.12 6.01
C ILE A 249 -27.30 -51.81 6.62
N ASN A 250 -27.47 -53.10 6.33
CA ASN A 250 -28.48 -53.92 6.94
C ASN A 250 -27.82 -55.15 7.55
N PHE A 251 -27.91 -55.31 8.87
CA PHE A 251 -27.42 -56.49 9.57
C PHE A 251 -28.64 -57.27 10.13
N GLU A 252 -28.73 -58.53 9.72
CA GLU A 252 -29.65 -59.46 10.37
C GLU A 252 -28.96 -60.11 11.54
N SER A 253 -29.53 -59.96 12.73
CA SER A 253 -29.11 -60.67 13.92
C SER A 253 -29.53 -62.14 13.83
N MET A 254 -28.59 -63.08 13.97
CA MET A 254 -28.85 -64.52 13.88
C MET A 254 -29.76 -65.06 14.98
N ASP A 255 -29.97 -64.34 16.06
CA ASP A 255 -30.78 -64.70 17.21
C ASP A 255 -31.94 -63.75 17.50
N GLY A 256 -32.17 -62.78 16.65
CA GLY A 256 -33.30 -61.82 16.76
C GLY A 256 -33.20 -60.81 17.91
N SER A 257 -32.11 -60.77 18.65
CA SER A 257 -31.95 -59.90 19.81
C SER A 257 -31.37 -58.52 19.49
N GLY A 258 -30.78 -58.33 18.36
CA GLY A 258 -30.20 -57.03 17.96
C GLY A 258 -29.12 -56.46 18.90
N ASP A 259 -28.87 -57.14 20.00
CA ASP A 259 -27.93 -56.70 21.02
C ASP A 259 -26.49 -56.94 20.58
N GLY A 260 -25.70 -55.85 20.46
CA GLY A 260 -24.25 -55.94 20.24
C GLY A 260 -23.77 -55.42 18.90
N ILE A 261 -24.65 -55.06 17.96
CA ILE A 261 -24.20 -54.43 16.68
C ILE A 261 -24.40 -52.92 16.82
N VAL A 262 -23.29 -52.20 16.78
CA VAL A 262 -23.31 -50.73 16.76
C VAL A 262 -22.68 -50.27 15.43
N VAL A 263 -23.49 -49.61 14.64
CA VAL A 263 -23.05 -48.93 13.41
C VAL A 263 -23.20 -47.44 13.64
N ASP A 264 -22.12 -46.76 13.69
CA ASP A 264 -22.07 -45.32 13.93
C ASP A 264 -20.94 -44.69 13.10
N PHE A 265 -21.14 -43.44 12.74
CA PHE A 265 -20.03 -42.68 12.17
C PHE A 265 -19.14 -42.17 13.29
N MET A 266 -17.82 -42.34 13.15
CA MET A 266 -16.87 -41.72 14.07
C MET A 266 -17.02 -40.20 13.95
N SER A 267 -17.77 -39.61 14.86
CA SER A 267 -17.87 -38.17 14.93
C SER A 267 -16.58 -37.57 15.51
N LYS A 268 -16.10 -36.50 14.89
CA LYS A 268 -15.02 -35.68 15.44
C LYS A 268 -15.42 -35.13 16.82
N PRO A 269 -14.54 -35.17 17.82
CA PRO A 269 -14.71 -34.33 19.00
C PRO A 269 -14.89 -32.88 18.53
N ASN A 270 -15.93 -32.22 19.01
CA ASN A 270 -16.37 -30.88 18.53
C ASN A 270 -15.34 -29.80 18.86
N ALA A 271 -14.22 -29.76 18.11
CA ALA A 271 -13.18 -28.74 18.19
C ALA A 271 -13.38 -27.58 17.19
N ASP A 272 -14.43 -27.65 16.37
CA ASP A 272 -14.68 -26.70 15.28
C ASP A 272 -14.88 -25.27 15.81
N ALA A 273 -15.67 -25.11 16.88
CA ALA A 273 -15.85 -23.81 17.52
C ALA A 273 -14.54 -23.21 18.09
N THR A 274 -13.63 -24.06 18.58
CA THR A 274 -12.33 -23.59 19.09
C THR A 274 -11.43 -23.14 17.97
N GLN A 275 -11.42 -23.85 16.84
CA GLN A 275 -10.66 -23.45 15.65
C GLN A 275 -11.20 -22.15 15.06
N GLU A 276 -12.52 -22.01 14.91
CA GLU A 276 -13.16 -20.77 14.45
C GLU A 276 -12.84 -19.59 15.37
N ASN A 277 -12.94 -19.77 16.66
CA ASN A 277 -12.62 -18.71 17.62
C ASN A 277 -11.14 -18.28 17.52
N LEU A 278 -10.22 -19.22 17.26
CA LEU A 278 -8.82 -18.90 17.05
C LEU A 278 -8.62 -18.10 15.76
N ILE A 279 -9.20 -18.54 14.65
CA ILE A 279 -9.09 -17.89 13.33
C ILE A 279 -9.63 -16.45 13.40
N ASN A 280 -10.84 -16.29 13.95
CA ASN A 280 -11.48 -14.99 14.13
C ASN A 280 -10.66 -14.06 15.04
N ARG A 281 -10.02 -14.61 16.08
CA ARG A 281 -9.16 -13.84 16.97
C ARG A 281 -7.88 -13.41 16.28
N LEU A 282 -7.25 -14.29 15.48
CA LEU A 282 -6.05 -13.96 14.71
C LEU A 282 -6.33 -12.88 13.69
N GLU A 283 -7.42 -12.97 12.94
CA GLU A 283 -7.84 -11.95 11.98
C GLU A 283 -7.99 -10.58 12.65
N ARG A 284 -8.73 -10.52 13.75
CA ARG A 284 -8.92 -9.28 14.50
C ARG A 284 -7.59 -8.70 15.00
N LEU A 285 -6.67 -9.54 15.49
CA LEU A 285 -5.35 -9.10 15.95
C LEU A 285 -4.47 -8.61 14.81
N ILE A 286 -4.57 -9.19 13.60
CA ILE A 286 -3.85 -8.73 12.41
C ILE A 286 -4.26 -7.30 12.09
N PHE A 287 -5.56 -7.02 11.97
CA PHE A 287 -6.06 -5.67 11.69
C PHE A 287 -5.78 -4.68 12.84
N GLN A 288 -5.92 -5.11 14.08
CA GLN A 288 -5.64 -4.27 15.25
C GLN A 288 -4.16 -3.86 15.31
N ASN A 289 -3.23 -4.79 15.08
CA ASN A 289 -1.79 -4.51 15.18
C ASN A 289 -1.23 -3.81 13.95
N SER A 290 -1.80 -4.03 12.75
CA SER A 290 -1.44 -3.28 11.55
C SER A 290 -1.99 -1.85 11.55
N MET A 291 -2.99 -1.55 12.40
CA MET A 291 -3.73 -0.28 12.41
C MET A 291 -4.48 0.02 11.11
N VAL A 292 -4.59 -0.94 10.19
CA VAL A 292 -5.31 -0.82 8.93
C VAL A 292 -6.72 -1.38 9.10
N ALA A 293 -7.72 -0.66 8.61
CA ALA A 293 -9.11 -1.05 8.75
C ALA A 293 -9.46 -2.27 7.87
N ASN A 294 -10.29 -3.18 8.41
CA ASN A 294 -10.95 -4.20 7.61
C ASN A 294 -12.15 -3.57 6.90
N ILE A 295 -11.98 -3.18 5.64
CA ILE A 295 -13.04 -2.52 4.85
C ILE A 295 -14.17 -3.51 4.50
N ASN A 296 -13.89 -4.81 4.50
CA ASN A 296 -14.85 -5.87 4.20
C ASN A 296 -15.69 -6.32 5.42
N ASP A 297 -15.49 -5.71 6.60
CA ASP A 297 -16.34 -5.96 7.77
C ASP A 297 -17.79 -5.59 7.46
N GLU A 298 -18.74 -6.51 7.74
CA GLU A 298 -20.17 -6.35 7.45
C GLU A 298 -20.77 -5.04 8.00
N ASN A 299 -20.22 -4.55 9.11
CA ASN A 299 -20.65 -3.31 9.74
C ASN A 299 -19.95 -2.05 9.18
N PHE A 300 -19.03 -2.21 8.19
CA PHE A 300 -18.28 -1.05 7.67
C PHE A 300 -19.17 -0.18 6.79
N GLY A 301 -19.88 -0.79 5.84
CA GLY A 301 -20.73 -0.08 4.87
C GLY A 301 -22.03 0.52 5.43
N THR A 302 -22.49 0.06 6.59
CA THR A 302 -23.74 0.54 7.23
C THR A 302 -23.50 1.67 8.24
N SER A 303 -22.24 2.08 8.43
CA SER A 303 -21.87 3.10 9.41
C SER A 303 -22.14 4.52 8.88
N SER A 304 -22.65 5.42 9.76
CA SER A 304 -22.71 6.86 9.41
C SER A 304 -21.32 7.43 9.15
N GLY A 305 -21.22 8.55 8.42
CA GLY A 305 -19.94 9.18 8.10
C GLY A 305 -19.07 9.45 9.33
N ILE A 306 -19.67 9.86 10.45
CA ILE A 306 -18.96 10.06 11.73
C ILE A 306 -18.45 8.73 12.28
N ALA A 307 -19.26 7.68 12.29
CA ALA A 307 -18.85 6.36 12.78
C ALA A 307 -17.74 5.77 11.90
N LEU A 308 -17.80 5.98 10.60
CA LEU A 308 -16.75 5.58 9.65
C LEU A 308 -15.42 6.29 9.94
N ARG A 309 -15.44 7.60 10.22
CA ARG A 309 -14.23 8.35 10.62
C ARG A 309 -13.61 7.80 11.90
N TYR A 310 -14.41 7.38 12.87
CA TYR A 310 -13.88 6.73 14.09
C TYR A 310 -13.25 5.37 13.79
N LYS A 311 -13.84 4.56 12.91
CA LYS A 311 -13.27 3.26 12.49
C LYS A 311 -11.94 3.45 11.75
N LEU A 312 -11.80 4.53 10.97
CA LEU A 312 -10.59 4.86 10.22
C LEU A 312 -9.55 5.66 11.03
N LEU A 313 -9.84 6.04 12.28
CA LEU A 313 -8.96 6.92 13.06
C LEU A 313 -7.54 6.38 13.22
N SER A 314 -7.39 5.07 13.48
CA SER A 314 -6.07 4.44 13.61
C SER A 314 -5.28 4.52 12.31
N MET A 315 -5.93 4.21 11.18
CA MET A 315 -5.33 4.29 9.85
C MET A 315 -5.01 5.73 9.45
N SER A 316 -5.86 6.69 9.82
CA SER A 316 -5.61 8.13 9.60
C SER A 316 -4.40 8.63 10.42
N ASN A 317 -4.24 8.17 11.66
CA ASN A 317 -3.07 8.52 12.47
C ASN A 317 -1.79 7.94 11.89
N LEU A 318 -1.84 6.70 11.38
CA LEU A 318 -0.72 6.07 10.69
C LEU A 318 -0.35 6.85 9.42
N ALA A 319 -1.36 7.23 8.61
CA ALA A 319 -1.16 8.05 7.42
C ALA A 319 -0.52 9.40 7.72
N LYS A 320 -0.96 10.10 8.79
CA LYS A 320 -0.35 11.37 9.23
C LYS A 320 1.09 11.20 9.72
N ALA A 321 1.43 10.04 10.29
CA ALA A 321 2.82 9.75 10.68
C ALA A 321 3.69 9.56 9.43
N LYS A 322 3.22 8.80 8.46
CA LYS A 322 3.88 8.59 7.15
C LYS A 322 4.00 9.90 6.36
N GLU A 323 2.96 10.74 6.33
CA GLU A 323 2.95 12.05 5.69
C GLU A 323 4.14 12.91 6.13
N ARG A 324 4.44 12.97 7.44
CA ARG A 324 5.60 13.71 7.94
C ARG A 324 6.93 13.17 7.42
N LYS A 325 7.05 11.84 7.33
CA LYS A 325 8.26 11.19 6.80
C LYS A 325 8.37 11.40 5.28
N PHE A 326 7.27 11.26 4.58
CA PHE A 326 7.22 11.46 3.13
C PHE A 326 7.51 12.92 2.76
N THR A 327 6.95 13.88 3.49
CA THR A 327 7.26 15.32 3.37
C THR A 327 8.75 15.60 3.57
N SER A 328 9.40 14.95 4.54
CA SER A 328 10.85 15.09 4.75
C SER A 328 11.65 14.59 3.54
N GLY A 329 11.22 13.47 2.93
CA GLY A 329 11.79 12.96 1.68
C GLY A 329 11.58 13.93 0.53
N MET A 330 10.37 14.46 0.35
CA MET A 330 10.06 15.44 -0.70
C MET A 330 10.86 16.75 -0.55
N ASN A 331 11.04 17.22 0.68
CA ASN A 331 11.91 18.39 0.94
C ASN A 331 13.34 18.13 0.46
N ARG A 332 13.88 16.91 0.70
CA ARG A 332 15.19 16.54 0.20
C ARG A 332 15.18 16.38 -1.32
N ARG A 333 14.14 15.82 -1.93
CA ARG A 333 13.95 15.72 -3.39
C ARG A 333 14.17 17.08 -4.04
N TYR A 334 13.35 18.06 -3.69
CA TYR A 334 13.41 19.39 -4.31
C TYR A 334 14.70 20.14 -3.98
N ARG A 335 15.26 19.97 -2.78
CA ARG A 335 16.57 20.53 -2.44
C ARG A 335 17.68 20.00 -3.35
N VAL A 336 17.69 18.69 -3.62
CA VAL A 336 18.69 18.08 -4.51
C VAL A 336 18.41 18.46 -5.96
N LEU A 337 17.19 18.40 -6.43
CA LEU A 337 16.82 18.75 -7.80
C LEU A 337 17.18 20.21 -8.12
N PHE A 338 16.81 21.17 -7.26
CA PHE A 338 17.08 22.59 -7.48
C PHE A 338 18.55 22.96 -7.31
N SER A 339 19.38 22.08 -6.75
CA SER A 339 20.83 22.26 -6.73
C SER A 339 21.51 22.05 -8.10
N ASN A 340 20.81 21.42 -9.05
CA ASN A 340 21.30 21.21 -10.40
C ASN A 340 21.16 22.50 -11.21
N ALA A 341 22.26 22.95 -11.84
CA ALA A 341 22.30 24.19 -12.61
C ALA A 341 21.32 24.23 -13.80
N ILE A 342 20.93 23.07 -14.34
CA ILE A 342 19.95 22.94 -15.44
C ILE A 342 18.58 23.51 -15.04
N THR A 343 18.23 23.48 -13.76
CA THR A 343 16.95 23.98 -13.29
C THR A 343 16.81 25.49 -13.34
N HIS A 344 17.92 26.21 -13.41
CA HIS A 344 17.97 27.67 -13.27
C HIS A 344 17.27 28.17 -11.99
N ARG A 345 17.29 27.36 -10.90
CA ARG A 345 16.69 27.66 -9.61
C ARG A 345 17.75 28.00 -8.56
N SER A 346 17.32 28.71 -7.53
CA SER A 346 18.16 28.94 -6.36
C SER A 346 18.16 27.70 -5.44
N GLU A 347 19.29 27.42 -4.80
CA GLU A 347 19.41 26.33 -3.83
C GLU A 347 18.37 26.41 -2.68
N ASN A 348 17.78 27.58 -2.44
CA ASN A 348 16.79 27.79 -1.38
C ASN A 348 15.34 27.81 -1.90
N ASP A 349 15.09 27.71 -3.20
CA ASP A 349 13.73 27.74 -3.76
C ASP A 349 12.86 26.56 -3.31
N TRP A 350 13.46 25.46 -2.87
CA TRP A 350 12.72 24.34 -2.27
C TRP A 350 11.95 24.71 -1.00
N LEU A 351 12.35 25.80 -0.30
CA LEU A 351 11.63 26.29 0.88
C LEU A 351 10.27 26.91 0.55
N GLU A 352 10.03 27.25 -0.71
CA GLU A 352 8.76 27.82 -1.20
C GLU A 352 7.80 26.73 -1.70
N VAL A 353 8.18 25.45 -1.64
CA VAL A 353 7.37 24.32 -2.10
C VAL A 353 6.45 23.88 -0.96
N GLU A 354 5.16 23.85 -1.23
CA GLU A 354 4.12 23.41 -0.31
C GLU A 354 3.54 22.07 -0.77
N TYR A 355 3.21 21.19 0.18
CA TYR A 355 2.63 19.87 -0.09
C TYR A 355 1.28 19.73 0.57
N LYS A 356 0.29 19.25 -0.18
CA LYS A 356 -1.03 18.93 0.37
C LYS A 356 -1.32 17.45 0.14
N PHE A 357 -1.40 16.70 1.22
CA PHE A 357 -1.84 15.30 1.23
C PHE A 357 -3.34 15.26 1.49
N THR A 358 -4.06 14.52 0.67
CA THR A 358 -5.50 14.32 0.82
C THR A 358 -5.76 12.84 1.00
N GLN A 359 -6.25 12.43 2.18
CA GLN A 359 -6.60 11.05 2.45
C GLN A 359 -7.85 10.66 1.66
N ASN A 360 -7.84 9.48 1.06
CA ASN A 360 -8.96 8.96 0.29
C ASN A 360 -10.04 8.39 1.22
N TYR A 361 -10.93 9.25 1.70
CA TYR A 361 -12.12 8.84 2.43
C TYR A 361 -13.26 8.50 1.48
N PRO A 362 -14.11 7.50 1.80
CA PRO A 362 -15.38 7.35 1.09
C PRO A 362 -16.18 8.65 1.17
N ALA A 363 -16.41 9.28 0.02
CA ALA A 363 -17.13 10.53 -0.06
C ALA A 363 -18.63 10.30 0.18
N ASN A 364 -19.22 11.03 1.13
CA ASN A 364 -20.67 11.18 1.25
C ASN A 364 -21.05 12.60 0.80
N LEU A 365 -21.17 12.78 -0.49
CA LEU A 365 -21.45 14.09 -1.10
C LEU A 365 -22.67 14.78 -0.49
N LEU A 366 -23.70 14.02 -0.06
CA LEU A 366 -24.86 14.59 0.60
C LEU A 366 -24.53 15.18 1.97
N GLU A 367 -23.78 14.46 2.80
CA GLU A 367 -23.36 14.93 4.12
C GLU A 367 -22.36 16.10 4.01
N GLU A 368 -21.46 16.04 3.04
CA GLU A 368 -20.52 17.11 2.73
C GLU A 368 -21.24 18.39 2.29
N ALA A 369 -22.19 18.26 1.36
CA ALA A 369 -23.00 19.40 0.90
C ALA A 369 -23.86 20.01 2.02
N GLN A 370 -24.44 19.17 2.89
CA GLN A 370 -25.17 19.64 4.07
C GLN A 370 -24.25 20.37 5.05
N THR A 371 -23.06 19.84 5.31
CA THR A 371 -22.06 20.46 6.18
C THR A 371 -21.60 21.80 5.62
N ALA A 372 -21.29 21.85 4.33
CA ALA A 372 -20.91 23.08 3.63
C ALA A 372 -22.03 24.14 3.71
N ALA A 373 -23.29 23.72 3.49
CA ALA A 373 -24.44 24.62 3.62
C ALA A 373 -24.60 25.16 5.04
N GLN A 374 -24.42 24.35 6.08
CA GLN A 374 -24.49 24.78 7.49
C GLN A 374 -23.35 25.74 7.89
N LEU A 375 -22.20 25.64 7.22
CA LEU A 375 -21.06 26.54 7.46
C LEU A 375 -21.17 27.87 6.73
N SER A 376 -22.21 28.06 5.89
CA SER A 376 -22.45 29.30 5.17
C SER A 376 -22.65 30.48 6.14
N GLY A 377 -21.86 31.55 5.94
CA GLY A 377 -21.84 32.72 6.82
C GLY A 377 -21.08 32.57 8.14
N ILE A 378 -20.54 31.35 8.46
CA ILE A 378 -19.74 31.10 9.66
C ILE A 378 -18.24 31.11 9.33
N VAL A 379 -17.87 30.57 8.17
CA VAL A 379 -16.49 30.48 7.67
C VAL A 379 -16.37 31.17 6.30
N SER A 380 -15.13 31.36 5.81
CA SER A 380 -14.94 31.92 4.47
C SER A 380 -15.49 30.96 3.40
N HIS A 381 -15.85 31.48 2.23
CA HIS A 381 -16.35 30.70 1.11
C HIS A 381 -15.33 29.64 0.63
N GLU A 382 -14.05 29.98 0.66
CA GLU A 382 -12.94 29.05 0.40
C GLU A 382 -12.94 27.87 1.38
N THR A 383 -13.08 28.13 2.69
CA THR A 383 -13.17 27.08 3.69
C THR A 383 -14.42 26.24 3.50
N GLN A 384 -15.56 26.84 3.17
CA GLN A 384 -16.82 26.14 2.91
C GLN A 384 -16.68 25.15 1.74
N LEU A 385 -16.08 25.58 0.62
CA LEU A 385 -15.83 24.74 -0.54
C LEU A 385 -14.82 23.60 -0.24
N SER A 386 -13.87 23.83 0.66
CA SER A 386 -12.88 22.82 1.04
C SER A 386 -13.48 21.60 1.76
N PHE A 387 -14.73 21.68 2.24
CA PHE A 387 -15.46 20.53 2.82
C PHE A 387 -16.14 19.65 1.79
N ILE A 388 -16.16 20.05 0.52
CA ILE A 388 -16.78 19.28 -0.58
C ILE A 388 -15.69 18.55 -1.32
N SER A 389 -15.66 17.20 -1.20
CA SER A 389 -14.62 16.35 -1.83
C SER A 389 -14.62 16.41 -3.36
N ALA A 390 -15.75 16.79 -3.97
CA ALA A 390 -15.85 17.01 -5.42
C ALA A 390 -15.14 18.28 -5.89
N VAL A 391 -14.74 19.18 -4.98
CA VAL A 391 -14.01 20.42 -5.30
C VAL A 391 -12.50 20.16 -5.11
N GLU A 392 -11.80 19.86 -6.19
CA GLU A 392 -10.36 19.59 -6.16
C GLU A 392 -9.52 20.83 -5.87
N ASP A 393 -9.90 21.97 -6.44
CA ASP A 393 -9.24 23.25 -6.25
C ASP A 393 -10.26 24.34 -5.87
N THR A 394 -10.23 24.76 -4.60
CA THR A 394 -11.15 25.77 -4.06
C THR A 394 -10.96 27.13 -4.71
N ASN A 395 -9.73 27.51 -5.11
CA ASN A 395 -9.47 28.79 -5.76
C ASN A 395 -10.01 28.82 -7.18
N ALA A 396 -9.76 27.75 -7.94
CA ALA A 396 -10.28 27.60 -9.29
C ALA A 396 -11.82 27.57 -9.29
N GLU A 397 -12.43 26.93 -8.29
CA GLU A 397 -13.88 26.90 -8.13
C GLU A 397 -14.45 28.27 -7.75
N MET A 398 -13.79 29.01 -6.87
CA MET A 398 -14.17 30.39 -6.56
C MET A 398 -14.08 31.33 -7.76
N GLU A 399 -13.08 31.13 -8.65
CA GLU A 399 -13.00 31.88 -9.90
C GLU A 399 -14.13 31.51 -10.87
N ARG A 400 -14.54 30.25 -10.93
CA ARG A 400 -15.70 29.82 -11.74
C ARG A 400 -16.99 30.44 -11.22
N ILE A 401 -17.23 30.37 -9.92
CA ILE A 401 -18.40 30.99 -9.29
C ILE A 401 -18.46 32.49 -9.60
N LYS A 402 -17.33 33.21 -9.46
CA LYS A 402 -17.29 34.64 -9.80
C LYS A 402 -17.64 34.94 -11.25
N LYS A 403 -17.16 34.12 -12.18
CA LYS A 403 -17.48 34.26 -13.61
C LYS A 403 -18.96 33.96 -13.90
N GLU A 404 -19.54 33.01 -13.19
CA GLU A 404 -20.97 32.69 -13.29
C GLU A 404 -21.83 33.88 -12.77
N ASP A 405 -21.48 34.41 -11.59
CA ASP A 405 -22.15 35.57 -11.01
C ASP A 405 -22.07 36.82 -11.93
N GLU A 406 -20.90 37.09 -12.53
CA GLU A 406 -20.72 38.18 -13.48
C GLU A 406 -21.57 38.01 -14.75
N ASN A 407 -21.65 36.77 -15.29
CA ASN A 407 -22.50 36.47 -16.45
C ASN A 407 -23.98 36.63 -16.12
N ASP A 408 -24.43 36.15 -14.96
CA ASP A 408 -25.81 36.25 -14.52
C ASP A 408 -26.23 37.74 -14.30
N MET A 409 -25.29 38.56 -13.79
CA MET A 409 -25.53 40.02 -13.70
C MET A 409 -25.71 40.65 -15.08
N VAL A 410 -24.84 40.33 -16.04
CA VAL A 410 -24.91 40.83 -17.42
C VAL A 410 -26.19 40.37 -18.12
N GLU A 411 -26.60 39.10 -17.95
CA GLU A 411 -27.90 38.65 -18.48
C GLU A 411 -29.11 39.35 -17.84
N THR A 412 -29.03 39.56 -16.56
CA THR A 412 -30.12 40.29 -15.83
C THR A 412 -30.24 41.74 -16.28
N GLU A 413 -29.10 42.45 -16.42
CA GLU A 413 -29.07 43.78 -16.98
C GLU A 413 -29.66 43.83 -18.41
N ASN A 414 -29.26 42.91 -19.29
CA ASN A 414 -29.77 42.81 -20.65
C ASN A 414 -31.29 42.58 -20.68
N ARG A 415 -31.84 41.74 -19.79
CA ARG A 415 -33.28 41.49 -19.67
C ARG A 415 -34.03 42.76 -19.19
N ILE A 416 -33.45 43.50 -18.27
CA ILE A 416 -34.03 44.76 -17.79
C ILE A 416 -34.05 45.82 -18.91
N PHE A 417 -32.99 45.93 -19.72
CA PHE A 417 -32.93 46.82 -20.86
C PHE A 417 -33.94 46.46 -21.93
N GLN A 418 -34.10 45.18 -22.30
CA GLN A 418 -35.08 44.71 -23.27
C GLN A 418 -36.52 44.96 -22.82
N ASN A 419 -36.85 44.69 -21.56
CA ASN A 419 -38.17 44.96 -21.01
C ASN A 419 -38.52 46.48 -20.99
N ASN A 420 -37.52 47.34 -20.82
CA ASN A 420 -37.72 48.80 -20.86
C ASN A 420 -37.92 49.32 -22.30
N GLU A 421 -37.28 48.70 -23.30
CA GLU A 421 -37.50 49.04 -24.73
C GLU A 421 -38.89 48.57 -25.22
N ASP A 422 -39.35 47.39 -24.81
CA ASP A 422 -40.67 46.87 -25.15
C ASP A 422 -41.80 47.73 -24.48
N SER A 423 -41.58 48.18 -23.24
CA SER A 423 -42.56 49.04 -22.53
C SER A 423 -42.67 50.44 -23.13
N GLN A 424 -41.65 50.95 -23.81
CA GLN A 424 -41.72 52.25 -24.52
C GLN A 424 -42.34 52.15 -25.91
N ASN A 425 -42.38 50.98 -26.52
CA ASN A 425 -43.01 50.72 -27.83
C ASN A 425 -44.53 50.48 -27.71
N ASP A 426 -45.03 50.08 -26.54
CA ASP A 426 -46.47 49.87 -26.30
C ASP A 426 -47.21 51.14 -25.94
N GLU A 427 -46.51 52.28 -25.69
CA GLU A 427 -47.13 53.57 -25.40
C GLU A 427 -47.20 54.53 -26.61
N GLN A 428 -46.89 54.12 -27.82
CA GLN A 428 -47.06 54.87 -29.05
C GLN A 428 -48.16 54.21 -29.92
#